data_0ffd9503c0b03497f19c4c5ade9a1b81
#
_entry.id   0ffd9503c0b03497f19c4c5ade9a1b81
#
_cell.length_a   1.000
_cell.length_b   1.000
_cell.length_c   1.000
_cell.angle_alpha   90.00
_cell.angle_beta   90.00
_cell.angle_gamma   90.00
#
_symmetry.space_group_name_H-M   'P 1'
#
loop_
_entity.id
_entity.type
_entity.pdbx_description
1 polymer ?
#
loop_
_entity_poly.entity_id
_entity_poly.type
_entity_poly.pdbx_seq_one_letter_code
_entity_poly.pdbx_strand_id
1 'polypeptide(L)'
;MAANAGGSALFDGLDATLAPGQFVAVLGPNGAGKSTFLRMLLGLHPVAAGSLQVLGDRPGRRNHDIGYLPQRRSFDASVRIRGVDLVRLGIDGHRWGTPLPLLRRLVDRGRAEHERRRLDEVIARVGSTGYADRPIGEVSGGEQQRLLIAQALVRRPRLLLLDEPLESLDLPNQQGVAGLLQRISDDGVTVVIVAHDVNPILGYLDQVIYIVRGQALAGPPEMVITTEQLSRLYDAAVEVIRTPSGRVVVVGQPEAPSFHAH
;
A
#
# COMPACT_ATOMS: atom_id res chain seq x y z
N MET A 1 -12.80 4.83 -15.80
CA MET A 1 -13.01 5.44 -14.47
C MET A 1 -12.39 6.83 -14.47
N ALA A 2 -13.05 7.82 -13.92
CA ALA A 2 -12.50 9.17 -13.79
C ALA A 2 -12.66 9.64 -12.33
N ALA A 3 -11.69 10.40 -11.84
CA ALA A 3 -11.68 10.94 -10.47
C ALA A 3 -11.49 12.46 -10.49
N ASN A 4 -12.21 13.17 -9.62
CA ASN A 4 -12.05 14.62 -9.45
C ASN A 4 -11.66 14.94 -8.00
N ALA A 5 -10.72 15.87 -7.81
CA ALA A 5 -10.43 16.51 -6.53
C ALA A 5 -10.52 18.03 -6.70
N GLY A 6 -11.34 18.68 -5.87
CA GLY A 6 -11.45 20.14 -5.88
C GLY A 6 -11.88 20.76 -7.22
N GLY A 7 -12.71 20.05 -8.01
CA GLY A 7 -13.21 20.52 -9.31
C GLY A 7 -12.30 20.21 -10.51
N SER A 8 -11.13 19.64 -10.31
CA SER A 8 -10.23 19.19 -11.38
C SER A 8 -10.24 17.67 -11.51
N ALA A 9 -10.24 17.13 -12.75
CA ALA A 9 -10.13 15.68 -12.97
C ALA A 9 -8.76 15.19 -12.52
N LEU A 10 -8.71 14.20 -11.59
CA LEU A 10 -7.45 13.59 -11.14
C LEU A 10 -6.90 12.63 -12.18
N PHE A 11 -7.75 11.83 -12.80
CA PHE A 11 -7.43 10.98 -13.96
C PHE A 11 -8.72 10.50 -14.64
N ASP A 12 -8.58 10.18 -15.91
CA ASP A 12 -9.63 9.69 -16.78
C ASP A 12 -9.14 8.45 -17.57
N GLY A 13 -10.09 7.70 -18.14
CA GLY A 13 -9.77 6.61 -19.06
C GLY A 13 -9.20 5.34 -18.41
N LEU A 14 -9.15 5.22 -17.08
CA LEU A 14 -8.67 3.98 -16.46
C LEU A 14 -9.68 2.85 -16.66
N ASP A 15 -9.27 1.83 -17.40
CA ASP A 15 -9.97 0.54 -17.49
C ASP A 15 -8.99 -0.55 -17.03
N ALA A 16 -9.30 -1.17 -15.87
CA ALA A 16 -8.47 -2.19 -15.27
C ALA A 16 -9.30 -3.15 -14.43
N THR A 17 -8.95 -4.41 -14.51
CA THR A 17 -9.48 -5.47 -13.65
C THR A 17 -8.31 -6.17 -12.96
N LEU A 18 -8.37 -6.27 -11.64
CA LEU A 18 -7.38 -6.96 -10.84
C LEU A 18 -7.94 -8.29 -10.35
N ALA A 19 -7.21 -9.37 -10.57
CA ALA A 19 -7.56 -10.69 -10.08
C ALA A 19 -7.13 -10.86 -8.60
N PRO A 20 -7.76 -11.74 -7.83
CA PRO A 20 -7.29 -12.11 -6.50
C PRO A 20 -5.85 -12.61 -6.51
N GLY A 21 -5.07 -12.20 -5.53
CA GLY A 21 -3.67 -12.61 -5.39
C GLY A 21 -2.69 -11.90 -6.32
N GLN A 22 -3.09 -10.86 -7.04
CA GLN A 22 -2.16 -10.08 -7.87
C GLN A 22 -1.36 -9.06 -7.05
N PHE A 23 -0.11 -8.84 -7.45
CA PHE A 23 0.73 -7.77 -6.95
C PHE A 23 0.77 -6.63 -7.97
N VAL A 24 0.21 -5.49 -7.61
CA VAL A 24 -0.02 -4.33 -8.49
C VAL A 24 0.68 -3.09 -7.97
N ALA A 25 1.41 -2.39 -8.83
CA ALA A 25 1.97 -1.08 -8.50
C ALA A 25 1.15 0.06 -9.13
N VAL A 26 0.93 1.12 -8.34
CA VAL A 26 0.41 2.40 -8.81
C VAL A 26 1.59 3.38 -8.89
N LEU A 27 1.94 3.77 -10.10
CA LEU A 27 3.10 4.60 -10.43
C LEU A 27 2.66 5.96 -10.99
N GLY A 28 3.58 6.91 -11.01
CA GLY A 28 3.38 8.24 -11.57
C GLY A 28 4.12 9.31 -10.75
N PRO A 29 4.21 10.55 -11.25
CA PRO A 29 4.89 11.64 -10.58
C PRO A 29 4.16 12.05 -9.28
N ASN A 30 4.83 12.90 -8.48
CA ASN A 30 4.21 13.48 -7.30
C ASN A 30 3.00 14.34 -7.69
N GLY A 31 1.94 14.27 -6.90
CA GLY A 31 0.69 14.98 -7.19
C GLY A 31 -0.20 14.37 -8.27
N ALA A 32 0.19 13.25 -8.91
CA ALA A 32 -0.60 12.60 -9.96
C ALA A 32 -1.92 11.98 -9.48
N GLY A 33 -2.17 11.91 -8.16
CA GLY A 33 -3.40 11.34 -7.62
C GLY A 33 -3.28 9.88 -7.14
N LYS A 34 -2.07 9.33 -7.01
CA LYS A 34 -1.83 7.94 -6.56
C LYS A 34 -2.48 7.62 -5.22
N SER A 35 -2.22 8.41 -4.18
CA SER A 35 -2.85 8.23 -2.85
C SER A 35 -4.36 8.48 -2.89
N THR A 36 -4.83 9.37 -3.77
CA THR A 36 -6.27 9.58 -3.97
C THR A 36 -6.92 8.35 -4.61
N PHE A 37 -6.23 7.67 -5.53
CA PHE A 37 -6.70 6.40 -6.07
C PHE A 37 -6.91 5.37 -4.95
N LEU A 38 -5.95 5.21 -4.00
CA LEU A 38 -6.15 4.33 -2.85
C LEU A 38 -7.35 4.76 -1.98
N ARG A 39 -7.53 6.07 -1.76
CA ARG A 39 -8.70 6.59 -1.02
C ARG A 39 -10.01 6.32 -1.72
N MET A 40 -10.04 6.31 -3.07
CA MET A 40 -11.22 5.91 -3.85
C MET A 40 -11.55 4.41 -3.64
N LEU A 41 -10.53 3.54 -3.65
CA LEU A 41 -10.73 2.11 -3.34
C LEU A 41 -11.33 1.91 -1.94
N LEU A 42 -10.97 2.75 -0.98
CA LEU A 42 -11.52 2.75 0.38
C LEU A 42 -12.90 3.42 0.49
N GLY A 43 -13.42 4.04 -0.59
CA GLY A 43 -14.66 4.82 -0.55
C GLY A 43 -14.55 6.15 0.20
N LEU A 44 -13.34 6.62 0.47
CA LEU A 44 -13.07 7.90 1.14
C LEU A 44 -13.03 9.09 0.16
N HIS A 45 -13.04 8.80 -1.14
CA HIS A 45 -13.08 9.78 -2.20
C HIS A 45 -14.07 9.31 -3.29
N PRO A 46 -14.98 10.18 -3.78
CA PRO A 46 -15.97 9.77 -4.77
C PRO A 46 -15.35 9.52 -6.15
N VAL A 47 -15.97 8.63 -6.91
CA VAL A 47 -15.72 8.45 -8.34
C VAL A 47 -16.59 9.45 -9.10
N ALA A 48 -15.97 10.32 -9.90
CA ALA A 48 -16.68 11.38 -10.61
C ALA A 48 -17.49 10.84 -11.81
N ALA A 49 -16.92 9.87 -12.53
CA ALA A 49 -17.57 9.23 -13.69
C ALA A 49 -17.10 7.79 -13.83
N GLY A 50 -17.90 6.96 -14.51
CA GLY A 50 -17.64 5.54 -14.66
C GLY A 50 -18.08 4.71 -13.45
N SER A 51 -17.49 3.51 -13.30
CA SER A 51 -17.81 2.59 -12.22
C SER A 51 -16.53 2.07 -11.56
N LEU A 52 -16.59 1.86 -10.25
CA LEU A 52 -15.53 1.24 -9.47
C LEU A 52 -16.15 0.18 -8.56
N GLN A 53 -15.60 -1.02 -8.60
CA GLN A 53 -15.92 -2.09 -7.68
C GLN A 53 -14.67 -2.54 -6.94
N VAL A 54 -14.80 -2.85 -5.66
CA VAL A 54 -13.72 -3.36 -4.79
C VAL A 54 -14.23 -4.62 -4.10
N LEU A 55 -13.55 -5.74 -4.35
CA LEU A 55 -13.95 -7.06 -3.86
C LEU A 55 -15.42 -7.43 -4.25
N GLY A 56 -15.84 -6.99 -5.46
CA GLY A 56 -17.18 -7.25 -6.00
C GLY A 56 -18.29 -6.33 -5.48
N ASP A 57 -17.95 -5.29 -4.69
CA ASP A 57 -18.90 -4.37 -4.09
C ASP A 57 -18.53 -2.90 -4.36
N ARG A 58 -19.40 -1.95 -4.01
CA ARG A 58 -19.08 -0.52 -4.07
C ARG A 58 -17.94 -0.18 -3.09
N PRO A 59 -17.05 0.78 -3.42
CA PRO A 59 -16.02 1.26 -2.49
C PRO A 59 -16.59 1.60 -1.10
N GLY A 60 -15.84 1.28 -0.06
CA GLY A 60 -16.23 1.51 1.33
C GLY A 60 -17.06 0.39 1.98
N ARG A 61 -17.75 -0.47 1.20
CA ARG A 61 -18.59 -1.53 1.73
C ARG A 61 -17.83 -2.71 2.32
N ARG A 62 -16.63 -2.96 1.76
CA ARG A 62 -15.78 -4.10 2.13
C ARG A 62 -14.52 -3.69 2.89
N ASN A 63 -14.49 -2.54 3.55
CA ASN A 63 -13.30 -2.05 4.25
C ASN A 63 -12.83 -2.97 5.39
N HIS A 64 -13.69 -3.84 5.91
CA HIS A 64 -13.30 -4.87 6.87
C HIS A 64 -12.40 -5.96 6.26
N ASP A 65 -12.47 -6.17 4.93
CA ASP A 65 -11.65 -7.10 4.16
C ASP A 65 -10.42 -6.41 3.53
N ILE A 66 -10.18 -5.13 3.84
CA ILE A 66 -9.06 -4.34 3.32
C ILE A 66 -8.11 -4.01 4.45
N GLY A 67 -6.83 -4.34 4.28
CA GLY A 67 -5.72 -3.80 5.06
C GLY A 67 -5.22 -2.53 4.41
N TYR A 68 -5.05 -1.45 5.16
CA TYR A 68 -4.54 -0.20 4.63
C TYR A 68 -3.36 0.32 5.45
N LEU A 69 -2.26 0.60 4.78
CA LEU A 69 -1.10 1.28 5.32
C LEU A 69 -0.96 2.64 4.63
N PRO A 70 -1.33 3.74 5.29
CA PRO A 70 -1.15 5.09 4.75
C PRO A 70 0.32 5.48 4.72
N GLN A 71 0.67 6.44 3.85
CA GLN A 71 2.00 7.06 3.85
C GLN A 71 2.32 7.59 5.26
N ARG A 72 3.41 7.12 5.84
CA ARG A 72 3.87 7.52 7.17
C ARG A 72 5.37 7.72 7.15
N ARG A 73 5.82 8.72 7.91
CA ARG A 73 7.22 8.83 8.32
C ARG A 73 7.51 7.79 9.40
N SER A 74 8.78 7.44 9.58
CA SER A 74 9.23 6.57 10.68
C SER A 74 8.77 7.10 12.03
N PHE A 75 8.58 6.21 12.99
CA PHE A 75 8.34 6.60 14.37
C PHE A 75 9.60 7.20 14.98
N ASP A 76 9.40 8.27 15.72
CA ASP A 76 10.46 8.89 16.52
C ASP A 76 10.93 7.96 17.64
N ALA A 77 12.22 8.06 18.02
CA ALA A 77 12.83 7.27 19.08
C ALA A 77 12.15 7.43 20.47
N SER A 78 11.37 8.49 20.66
CA SER A 78 10.60 8.72 21.90
C SER A 78 9.34 7.86 22.03
N VAL A 79 8.90 7.24 20.94
CA VAL A 79 7.67 6.43 20.94
C VAL A 79 7.89 5.10 21.64
N ARG A 80 7.22 4.89 22.79
CA ARG A 80 7.40 3.75 23.70
C ARG A 80 6.39 2.62 23.52
N ILE A 81 5.46 2.71 22.56
CA ILE A 81 4.53 1.62 22.28
C ILE A 81 5.30 0.40 21.74
N ARG A 82 5.03 -0.80 22.26
CA ARG A 82 5.66 -2.01 21.75
C ARG A 82 5.12 -2.35 20.36
N GLY A 83 5.94 -2.96 19.51
CA GLY A 83 5.53 -3.42 18.19
C GLY A 83 4.29 -4.31 18.23
N VAL A 84 4.22 -5.26 19.16
CA VAL A 84 3.04 -6.14 19.32
C VAL A 84 1.77 -5.37 19.67
N ASP A 85 1.86 -4.32 20.49
CA ASP A 85 0.70 -3.49 20.83
C ASP A 85 0.27 -2.63 19.64
N LEU A 86 1.23 -2.14 18.83
CA LEU A 86 0.94 -1.48 17.55
C LEU A 86 0.18 -2.42 16.59
N VAL A 87 0.63 -3.66 16.44
CA VAL A 87 -0.06 -4.66 15.59
C VAL A 87 -1.47 -4.94 16.12
N ARG A 88 -1.65 -5.03 17.43
CA ARG A 88 -2.96 -5.24 18.08
C ARG A 88 -3.97 -4.14 17.76
N LEU A 89 -3.53 -2.87 17.60
CA LEU A 89 -4.41 -1.78 17.17
C LEU A 89 -5.11 -2.06 15.83
N GLY A 90 -4.52 -2.89 14.97
CA GLY A 90 -5.16 -3.35 13.73
C GLY A 90 -6.43 -4.18 13.98
N ILE A 91 -6.55 -4.87 15.12
CA ILE A 91 -7.75 -5.63 15.52
C ILE A 91 -8.82 -4.71 16.10
N ASP A 92 -8.44 -3.85 17.05
CA ASP A 92 -9.37 -3.12 17.94
C ASP A 92 -9.49 -1.63 17.66
N GLY A 93 -8.68 -1.05 16.77
CA GLY A 93 -8.58 0.40 16.54
C GLY A 93 -9.87 1.12 16.14
N HIS A 94 -10.95 0.38 15.85
CA HIS A 94 -12.28 0.92 15.56
C HIS A 94 -13.24 0.84 16.78
N ARG A 95 -12.80 0.24 17.90
CA ARG A 95 -13.63 0.04 19.09
C ARG A 95 -13.17 0.97 20.20
N TRP A 96 -13.82 2.11 20.33
CA TRP A 96 -13.73 2.95 21.50
C TRP A 96 -14.70 2.42 22.56
N GLY A 97 -14.19 2.07 23.73
CA GLY A 97 -15.02 1.66 24.86
C GLY A 97 -14.17 1.40 26.09
N THR A 98 -14.65 1.85 27.26
CA THR A 98 -14.07 1.50 28.56
C THR A 98 -14.24 -0.01 28.77
N PRO A 99 -13.19 -0.75 29.10
CA PRO A 99 -13.33 -2.14 29.48
C PRO A 99 -14.10 -2.20 30.82
N LEU A 100 -15.31 -2.72 30.79
CA LEU A 100 -16.02 -3.14 32.01
C LEU A 100 -15.36 -4.42 32.53
N PRO A 101 -14.57 -4.37 33.65
CA PRO A 101 -13.59 -5.42 33.92
C PRO A 101 -14.16 -6.72 34.50
N LEU A 102 -15.37 -6.75 35.04
CA LEU A 102 -15.82 -7.90 35.83
C LEU A 102 -16.63 -8.97 35.08
N LEU A 103 -17.50 -8.59 34.13
CA LEU A 103 -18.32 -9.57 33.40
C LEU A 103 -17.62 -10.12 32.15
N ARG A 104 -16.58 -9.44 31.65
CA ARG A 104 -15.81 -9.80 30.47
C ARG A 104 -14.81 -10.94 30.68
N ARG A 105 -14.31 -11.13 31.91
CA ARG A 105 -13.27 -12.14 32.21
C ARG A 105 -13.70 -13.60 32.01
N LEU A 106 -14.99 -13.92 32.10
CA LEU A 106 -15.49 -15.31 31.95
C LEU A 106 -15.86 -15.68 30.51
N VAL A 107 -16.29 -14.70 29.69
CA VAL A 107 -16.65 -14.91 28.27
C VAL A 107 -15.43 -14.77 27.34
N ASP A 108 -14.36 -14.14 27.80
CA ASP A 108 -13.28 -13.60 26.96
C ASP A 108 -12.01 -14.48 26.87
N ARG A 109 -11.90 -15.59 27.61
CA ARG A 109 -10.66 -16.40 27.54
C ARG A 109 -10.40 -16.97 26.15
N GLY A 110 -11.42 -17.53 25.51
CA GLY A 110 -11.28 -18.09 24.16
C GLY A 110 -11.01 -17.00 23.10
N ARG A 111 -11.62 -15.83 23.27
CA ARG A 111 -11.41 -14.69 22.39
C ARG A 111 -10.02 -14.08 22.53
N ALA A 112 -9.55 -13.90 23.77
CA ALA A 112 -8.20 -13.39 24.05
C ALA A 112 -7.12 -14.34 23.51
N GLU A 113 -7.32 -15.64 23.64
CA GLU A 113 -6.40 -16.64 23.11
C GLU A 113 -6.41 -16.66 21.57
N HIS A 114 -7.59 -16.57 20.95
CA HIS A 114 -7.70 -16.47 19.48
C HIS A 114 -7.01 -15.19 18.94
N GLU A 115 -7.19 -14.07 19.62
CA GLU A 115 -6.55 -12.81 19.28
C GLU A 115 -5.03 -12.89 19.41
N ARG A 116 -4.54 -13.49 20.52
CA ARG A 116 -3.11 -13.73 20.72
C ARG A 116 -2.52 -14.60 19.63
N ARG A 117 -3.15 -15.72 19.29
CA ARG A 117 -2.69 -16.58 18.19
C ARG A 117 -2.61 -15.82 16.88
N ARG A 118 -3.60 -14.97 16.54
CA ARG A 118 -3.57 -14.13 15.33
C ARG A 118 -2.41 -13.14 15.34
N LEU A 119 -2.10 -12.54 16.49
CA LEU A 119 -0.95 -11.65 16.64
C LEU A 119 0.35 -12.41 16.41
N ASP A 120 0.52 -13.57 17.06
CA ASP A 120 1.72 -14.39 16.95
C ASP A 120 1.91 -14.87 15.50
N GLU A 121 0.84 -15.32 14.83
CA GLU A 121 0.86 -15.74 13.43
C GLU A 121 1.28 -14.61 12.48
N VAL A 122 0.68 -13.41 12.61
CA VAL A 122 1.00 -12.31 11.69
C VAL A 122 2.40 -11.75 11.95
N ILE A 123 2.84 -11.67 13.22
CA ILE A 123 4.20 -11.23 13.60
C ILE A 123 5.24 -12.20 13.02
N ALA A 124 4.99 -13.51 13.13
CA ALA A 124 5.86 -14.52 12.53
C ALA A 124 5.87 -14.42 11.00
N ARG A 125 4.68 -14.22 10.36
CA ARG A 125 4.54 -14.10 8.91
C ARG A 125 5.35 -12.94 8.32
N VAL A 126 5.43 -11.81 9.04
CA VAL A 126 6.25 -10.66 8.59
C VAL A 126 7.71 -10.73 9.05
N GLY A 127 8.10 -11.78 9.80
CA GLY A 127 9.45 -11.97 10.30
C GLY A 127 9.85 -11.03 11.43
N SER A 128 8.90 -10.65 12.30
CA SER A 128 9.11 -9.64 13.36
C SER A 128 9.20 -10.22 14.78
N THR A 129 9.23 -11.55 14.93
CA THR A 129 9.19 -12.24 16.24
C THR A 129 10.33 -11.79 17.17
N GLY A 130 11.52 -11.50 16.64
CA GLY A 130 12.69 -11.15 17.46
C GLY A 130 12.66 -9.74 18.07
N TYR A 131 11.76 -8.86 17.61
CA TYR A 131 11.71 -7.46 18.04
C TYR A 131 10.30 -6.91 18.28
N ALA A 132 9.25 -7.72 18.11
CA ALA A 132 7.87 -7.27 18.29
C ALA A 132 7.57 -6.75 19.73
N ASP A 133 8.27 -7.23 20.74
CA ASP A 133 8.11 -6.77 22.12
C ASP A 133 8.90 -5.49 22.46
N ARG A 134 9.78 -5.03 21.54
CA ARG A 134 10.54 -3.79 21.73
C ARG A 134 9.69 -2.56 21.43
N PRO A 135 10.01 -1.40 22.06
CA PRO A 135 9.43 -0.11 21.67
C PRO A 135 9.64 0.16 20.16
N ILE A 136 8.57 0.60 19.48
CA ILE A 136 8.63 0.83 18.02
C ILE A 136 9.68 1.91 17.64
N GLY A 137 9.92 2.88 18.48
CA GLY A 137 10.94 3.91 18.27
C GLY A 137 12.38 3.39 18.40
N GLU A 138 12.60 2.19 18.95
CA GLU A 138 13.92 1.59 19.14
C GLU A 138 14.28 0.53 18.10
N VAL A 139 13.40 0.24 17.16
CA VAL A 139 13.65 -0.70 16.07
C VAL A 139 13.97 0.06 14.77
N SER A 140 14.67 -0.60 13.85
CA SER A 140 15.06 0.01 12.56
C SER A 140 13.85 0.36 11.68
N GLY A 141 14.03 1.26 10.71
CA GLY A 141 12.95 1.64 9.78
C GLY A 141 12.33 0.45 9.03
N GLY A 142 13.16 -0.51 8.61
CA GLY A 142 12.67 -1.75 7.98
C GLY A 142 11.89 -2.64 8.94
N GLU A 143 12.28 -2.72 10.21
CA GLU A 143 11.55 -3.44 11.25
C GLU A 143 10.23 -2.74 11.59
N GLN A 144 10.22 -1.40 11.68
CA GLN A 144 9.00 -0.61 11.85
C GLN A 144 8.01 -0.87 10.70
N GLN A 145 8.51 -0.88 9.47
CA GLN A 145 7.70 -1.12 8.27
C GLN A 145 7.05 -2.52 8.29
N ARG A 146 7.79 -3.56 8.69
CA ARG A 146 7.24 -4.91 8.83
C ARG A 146 6.14 -4.98 9.89
N LEU A 147 6.30 -4.30 11.02
CA LEU A 147 5.27 -4.23 12.07
C LEU A 147 4.02 -3.47 11.59
N LEU A 148 4.17 -2.41 10.80
CA LEU A 148 3.05 -1.70 10.18
C LEU A 148 2.31 -2.56 9.16
N ILE A 149 3.03 -3.34 8.35
CA ILE A 149 2.42 -4.33 7.45
C ILE A 149 1.68 -5.41 8.26
N ALA A 150 2.25 -5.89 9.38
CA ALA A 150 1.58 -6.83 10.27
C ALA A 150 0.28 -6.24 10.85
N GLN A 151 0.27 -4.96 11.23
CA GLN A 151 -0.93 -4.25 11.69
C GLN A 151 -2.03 -4.25 10.61
N ALA A 152 -1.68 -4.02 9.34
CA ALA A 152 -2.64 -4.04 8.24
C ALA A 152 -3.14 -5.47 7.93
N LEU A 153 -2.31 -6.50 8.16
CA LEU A 153 -2.62 -7.91 7.86
C LEU A 153 -3.36 -8.63 8.99
N VAL A 154 -3.31 -8.16 10.23
CA VAL A 154 -3.80 -8.90 11.40
C VAL A 154 -5.28 -9.27 11.32
N ARG A 155 -6.08 -8.55 10.53
CA ARG A 155 -7.50 -8.85 10.26
C ARG A 155 -7.71 -9.88 9.15
N ARG A 156 -6.64 -10.41 8.55
CA ARG A 156 -6.67 -11.33 7.40
C ARG A 156 -7.42 -10.72 6.21
N PRO A 157 -6.97 -9.56 5.71
CA PRO A 157 -7.62 -8.90 4.58
C PRO A 157 -7.48 -9.72 3.30
N ARG A 158 -8.39 -9.49 2.35
CA ARG A 158 -8.33 -10.00 0.98
C ARG A 158 -7.59 -9.04 0.03
N LEU A 159 -7.55 -7.76 0.41
CA LEU A 159 -6.88 -6.70 -0.33
C LEU A 159 -5.99 -5.90 0.65
N LEU A 160 -4.72 -5.71 0.29
CA LEU A 160 -3.76 -4.91 1.03
C LEU A 160 -3.39 -3.68 0.20
N LEU A 161 -3.70 -2.49 0.71
CA LEU A 161 -3.38 -1.20 0.10
C LEU A 161 -2.23 -0.56 0.87
N LEU A 162 -1.16 -0.19 0.17
CA LEU A 162 0.06 0.35 0.76
C LEU A 162 0.45 1.65 0.05
N ASP A 163 0.54 2.74 0.81
CA ASP A 163 0.91 4.05 0.29
C ASP A 163 2.38 4.33 0.61
N GLU A 164 3.26 4.17 -0.40
CA GLU A 164 4.70 4.39 -0.34
C GLU A 164 5.45 3.61 0.76
N PRO A 165 5.20 2.30 0.92
CA PRO A 165 5.76 1.52 2.03
C PRO A 165 7.28 1.29 1.95
N LEU A 166 7.92 1.59 0.81
CA LEU A 166 9.35 1.42 0.60
C LEU A 166 10.13 2.73 0.73
N GLU A 167 9.42 3.86 0.88
CA GLU A 167 10.05 5.16 1.02
C GLU A 167 10.91 5.22 2.29
N SER A 168 12.05 5.91 2.21
CA SER A 168 12.99 6.08 3.32
C SER A 168 13.66 4.79 3.83
N LEU A 169 13.49 3.66 3.15
CA LEU A 169 14.23 2.43 3.43
C LEU A 169 15.49 2.35 2.58
N ASP A 170 16.56 1.79 3.14
CA ASP A 170 17.73 1.40 2.38
C ASP A 170 17.44 0.21 1.45
N LEU A 171 18.28 -0.02 0.46
CA LEU A 171 18.06 -1.03 -0.57
C LEU A 171 17.85 -2.46 -0.03
N PRO A 172 18.61 -2.97 0.96
CA PRO A 172 18.36 -4.28 1.56
C PRO A 172 16.99 -4.38 2.22
N ASN A 173 16.55 -3.34 2.94
CA ASN A 173 15.23 -3.31 3.57
C ASN A 173 14.11 -3.20 2.53
N GLN A 174 14.28 -2.39 1.45
CA GLN A 174 13.34 -2.34 0.33
C GLN A 174 13.12 -3.73 -0.29
N GLN A 175 14.22 -4.44 -0.60
CA GLN A 175 14.15 -5.80 -1.15
C GLN A 175 13.50 -6.78 -0.18
N GLY A 176 13.82 -6.68 1.11
CA GLY A 176 13.24 -7.53 2.15
C GLY A 176 11.73 -7.32 2.32
N VAL A 177 11.25 -6.07 2.23
CA VAL A 177 9.81 -5.74 2.27
C VAL A 177 9.13 -6.15 0.95
N ALA A 178 9.75 -5.90 -0.20
CA ALA A 178 9.21 -6.32 -1.50
C ALA A 178 9.00 -7.84 -1.56
N GLY A 179 10.00 -8.64 -1.15
CA GLY A 179 9.87 -10.10 -1.06
C GLY A 179 8.83 -10.57 -0.02
N LEU A 180 8.61 -9.81 1.06
CA LEU A 180 7.51 -10.07 1.99
C LEU A 180 6.14 -9.85 1.30
N LEU A 181 5.97 -8.74 0.59
CA LEU A 181 4.73 -8.42 -0.13
C LEU A 181 4.43 -9.44 -1.22
N GLN A 182 5.45 -9.94 -1.93
CA GLN A 182 5.30 -11.03 -2.88
C GLN A 182 4.73 -12.28 -2.21
N ARG A 183 5.32 -12.75 -1.11
CA ARG A 183 4.79 -13.93 -0.38
C ARG A 183 3.34 -13.73 0.08
N ILE A 184 2.98 -12.51 0.49
CA ILE A 184 1.60 -12.17 0.88
C ILE A 184 0.67 -12.29 -0.32
N SER A 185 1.10 -11.87 -1.51
CA SER A 185 0.38 -11.99 -2.77
C SER A 185 0.23 -13.48 -3.18
N ASP A 186 1.30 -14.25 -3.11
CA ASP A 186 1.31 -15.70 -3.39
C ASP A 186 0.35 -16.50 -2.48
N ASP A 187 0.16 -16.01 -1.24
CA ASP A 187 -0.83 -16.55 -0.28
C ASP A 187 -2.29 -16.13 -0.60
N GLY A 188 -2.53 -15.45 -1.73
CA GLY A 188 -3.84 -15.08 -2.26
C GLY A 188 -4.40 -13.73 -1.79
N VAL A 189 -3.60 -12.91 -1.11
CA VAL A 189 -3.99 -11.53 -0.76
C VAL A 189 -3.61 -10.61 -1.92
N THR A 190 -4.57 -9.93 -2.52
CA THR A 190 -4.25 -8.92 -3.55
C THR A 190 -3.48 -7.76 -2.92
N VAL A 191 -2.33 -7.39 -3.48
CA VAL A 191 -1.48 -6.31 -2.99
C VAL A 191 -1.50 -5.16 -4.00
N VAL A 192 -1.86 -3.95 -3.54
CA VAL A 192 -1.77 -2.72 -4.34
C VAL A 192 -0.84 -1.75 -3.61
N ILE A 193 0.27 -1.42 -4.23
CA ILE A 193 1.30 -0.54 -3.68
C ILE A 193 1.42 0.75 -4.50
N VAL A 194 1.41 1.90 -3.85
CA VAL A 194 1.91 3.14 -4.44
C VAL A 194 3.41 3.17 -4.28
N ALA A 195 4.15 3.43 -5.34
CA ALA A 195 5.60 3.54 -5.31
C ALA A 195 6.10 4.68 -6.20
N HIS A 196 7.23 5.27 -5.82
CA HIS A 196 7.98 6.22 -6.66
C HIS A 196 9.02 5.50 -7.51
N ASP A 197 9.71 4.53 -6.94
CA ASP A 197 10.66 3.67 -7.65
C ASP A 197 10.07 2.26 -7.79
N VAL A 198 9.94 1.82 -9.02
CA VAL A 198 9.43 0.49 -9.35
C VAL A 198 10.50 -0.60 -9.20
N ASN A 199 11.78 -0.24 -9.25
CA ASN A 199 12.88 -1.20 -9.33
C ASN A 199 12.90 -2.24 -8.20
N PRO A 200 12.66 -1.89 -6.91
CA PRO A 200 12.65 -2.88 -5.83
C PRO A 200 11.56 -3.94 -5.95
N ILE A 201 10.49 -3.63 -6.69
CA ILE A 201 9.30 -4.50 -6.80
C ILE A 201 9.04 -5.01 -8.23
N LEU A 202 9.77 -4.50 -9.23
CA LEU A 202 9.49 -4.75 -10.65
C LEU A 202 9.39 -6.23 -11.00
N GLY A 203 10.27 -7.07 -10.44
CA GLY A 203 10.30 -8.51 -10.69
C GLY A 203 9.16 -9.30 -10.06
N TYR A 204 8.32 -8.66 -9.26
CA TYR A 204 7.21 -9.27 -8.54
C TYR A 204 5.83 -8.81 -9.04
N LEU A 205 5.79 -7.79 -9.92
CA LEU A 205 4.54 -7.18 -10.35
C LEU A 205 3.84 -7.99 -11.42
N ASP A 206 2.56 -8.23 -11.23
CA ASP A 206 1.65 -8.74 -12.26
C ASP A 206 1.10 -7.62 -13.14
N GLN A 207 0.80 -6.45 -12.52
CA GLN A 207 0.26 -5.29 -13.21
C GLN A 207 0.82 -3.97 -12.68
N VAL A 208 0.78 -2.97 -13.54
CA VAL A 208 1.08 -1.57 -13.22
C VAL A 208 -0.11 -0.70 -13.62
N ILE A 209 -0.47 0.23 -12.76
CA ILE A 209 -1.36 1.35 -13.06
C ILE A 209 -0.49 2.60 -13.04
N TYR A 210 -0.29 3.22 -14.21
CA TYR A 210 0.53 4.41 -14.34
C TYR A 210 -0.37 5.64 -14.50
N ILE A 211 -0.25 6.63 -13.60
CA ILE A 211 -1.10 7.83 -13.55
C ILE A 211 -0.24 9.07 -13.81
N VAL A 212 -0.58 9.85 -14.84
CA VAL A 212 0.12 11.09 -15.22
C VAL A 212 -0.88 12.12 -15.73
N ARG A 213 -0.82 13.37 -15.24
CA ARG A 213 -1.55 14.52 -15.79
C ARG A 213 -3.03 14.26 -16.08
N GLY A 214 -3.70 13.53 -15.23
CA GLY A 214 -5.11 13.21 -15.41
C GLY A 214 -5.40 12.07 -16.38
N GLN A 215 -4.40 11.35 -16.85
CA GLN A 215 -4.55 10.12 -17.64
C GLN A 215 -4.04 8.91 -16.84
N ALA A 216 -4.58 7.74 -17.11
CA ALA A 216 -4.15 6.51 -16.50
C ALA A 216 -4.08 5.36 -17.51
N LEU A 217 -3.03 4.54 -17.39
CA LEU A 217 -2.81 3.35 -18.20
C LEU A 217 -2.58 2.15 -17.25
N ALA A 218 -3.19 1.01 -17.55
CA ALA A 218 -3.02 -0.20 -16.77
C ALA A 218 -2.65 -1.40 -17.66
N GLY A 219 -1.86 -2.31 -17.11
CA GLY A 219 -1.45 -3.55 -17.79
C GLY A 219 -0.19 -4.17 -17.19
N PRO A 220 0.33 -5.24 -17.80
CA PRO A 220 1.61 -5.82 -17.44
C PRO A 220 2.75 -4.80 -17.49
N PRO A 221 3.75 -4.90 -16.59
CA PRO A 221 4.85 -3.92 -16.49
C PRO A 221 5.61 -3.73 -17.81
N GLU A 222 5.82 -4.79 -18.56
CA GLU A 222 6.53 -4.76 -19.85
C GLU A 222 5.75 -4.05 -20.96
N MET A 223 4.44 -3.97 -20.84
CA MET A 223 3.57 -3.27 -21.79
C MET A 223 3.33 -1.81 -21.42
N VAL A 224 3.28 -1.50 -20.14
CA VAL A 224 3.01 -0.13 -19.63
C VAL A 224 4.29 0.69 -19.54
N ILE A 225 5.39 0.10 -19.01
CA ILE A 225 6.66 0.82 -18.81
C ILE A 225 7.52 0.69 -20.08
N THR A 226 7.10 1.40 -21.14
CA THR A 226 7.81 1.50 -22.42
C THR A 226 7.96 2.96 -22.83
N THR A 227 9.00 3.25 -23.61
CA THR A 227 9.25 4.59 -24.18
C THR A 227 8.01 5.14 -24.88
N GLU A 228 7.35 4.32 -25.70
CA GLU A 228 6.19 4.71 -26.49
C GLU A 228 4.99 5.07 -25.58
N GLN A 229 4.64 4.20 -24.64
CA GLN A 229 3.48 4.40 -23.77
C GLN A 229 3.69 5.58 -22.82
N LEU A 230 4.88 5.68 -22.20
CA LEU A 230 5.16 6.78 -21.29
C LEU A 230 5.27 8.11 -22.05
N SER A 231 5.86 8.16 -23.26
CA SER A 231 5.89 9.39 -24.05
C SER A 231 4.49 9.88 -24.41
N ARG A 232 3.56 8.98 -24.75
CA ARG A 232 2.15 9.33 -24.98
C ARG A 232 1.49 9.83 -23.70
N LEU A 233 1.70 9.14 -22.57
CA LEU A 233 1.07 9.46 -21.30
C LEU A 233 1.56 10.80 -20.73
N TYR A 234 2.84 11.12 -20.94
CA TYR A 234 3.43 12.40 -20.52
C TYR A 234 3.19 13.55 -21.51
N ASP A 235 2.75 13.23 -22.72
CA ASP A 235 2.73 14.18 -23.87
C ASP A 235 4.09 14.88 -24.01
N ALA A 236 5.17 14.10 -23.93
CA ALA A 236 6.56 14.56 -23.99
C ALA A 236 7.50 13.41 -24.37
N ALA A 237 8.68 13.74 -24.86
CA ALA A 237 9.70 12.74 -25.15
C ALA A 237 10.23 12.15 -23.82
N VAL A 238 9.88 10.90 -23.56
CA VAL A 238 10.34 10.12 -22.42
C VAL A 238 11.07 8.90 -22.94
N GLU A 239 12.22 8.57 -22.38
CA GLU A 239 12.99 7.38 -22.72
C GLU A 239 12.98 6.39 -21.57
N VAL A 240 12.69 5.13 -21.86
CA VAL A 240 12.76 4.03 -20.89
C VAL A 240 13.98 3.17 -21.21
N ILE A 241 14.98 3.22 -20.33
CA ILE A 241 16.23 2.47 -20.46
C ILE A 241 16.15 1.25 -19.53
N ARG A 242 16.37 0.07 -20.10
CA ARG A 242 16.54 -1.16 -19.31
C ARG A 242 18.01 -1.50 -19.23
N THR A 243 18.55 -1.54 -18.02
CA THR A 243 19.94 -1.93 -17.79
C THR A 243 20.14 -3.44 -17.99
N PRO A 244 21.38 -3.92 -18.21
CA PRO A 244 21.67 -5.36 -18.27
C PRO A 244 21.28 -6.13 -17.00
N SER A 245 21.22 -5.44 -15.86
CA SER A 245 20.74 -6.01 -14.57
C SER A 245 19.21 -6.00 -14.41
N GLY A 246 18.45 -5.61 -15.47
CA GLY A 246 16.98 -5.58 -15.46
C GLY A 246 16.36 -4.36 -14.80
N ARG A 247 17.16 -3.38 -14.33
CA ARG A 247 16.63 -2.13 -13.77
C ARG A 247 16.03 -1.25 -14.86
N VAL A 248 14.97 -0.54 -14.49
CA VAL A 248 14.30 0.42 -15.36
C VAL A 248 14.64 1.84 -14.92
N VAL A 249 15.07 2.66 -15.88
CA VAL A 249 15.32 4.10 -15.68
C VAL A 249 14.44 4.85 -16.67
N VAL A 250 13.65 5.79 -16.19
CA VAL A 250 12.79 6.65 -16.99
C VAL A 250 13.45 8.04 -17.06
N VAL A 251 13.83 8.47 -18.25
CA VAL A 251 14.54 9.73 -18.51
C VAL A 251 13.63 10.69 -19.29
N GLY A 252 13.76 11.99 -19.05
CA GLY A 252 12.97 13.02 -19.76
C GLY A 252 11.58 13.25 -19.17
N GLN A 253 11.30 12.78 -17.94
CA GLN A 253 10.05 13.14 -17.27
C GLN A 253 10.01 14.65 -17.03
N PRO A 254 8.97 15.37 -17.52
CA PRO A 254 8.80 16.78 -17.17
C PRO A 254 8.57 16.87 -15.65
N GLU A 255 9.38 17.66 -14.96
CA GLU A 255 9.17 17.94 -13.55
C GLU A 255 7.77 18.55 -13.36
N ALA A 256 7.04 18.05 -12.37
CA ALA A 256 5.78 18.68 -11.96
C ALA A 256 6.10 20.11 -11.51
N PRO A 257 5.32 21.13 -11.96
CA PRO A 257 5.52 22.50 -11.49
C PRO A 257 5.41 22.52 -9.98
N SER A 258 6.52 22.89 -9.30
CA SER A 258 6.54 23.11 -7.86
C SER A 258 5.69 24.35 -7.58
N PHE A 259 4.45 24.17 -7.14
CA PHE A 259 3.67 25.26 -6.58
C PHE A 259 4.28 25.62 -5.22
N HIS A 260 5.22 26.56 -5.23
CA HIS A 260 5.56 27.29 -4.02
C HIS A 260 4.38 28.24 -3.74
N ALA A 261 3.48 27.86 -2.82
CA ALA A 261 2.55 28.78 -2.22
C ALA A 261 3.37 29.76 -1.34
N HIS A 262 3.38 31.02 -1.72
CA HIS A 262 3.82 32.13 -0.87
C HIS A 262 2.76 32.44 0.18
#